data_64b3e52219da6849580103210786ba50
#
_entry.id   64b3e52219da6849580103210786ba50
#
_cell.length_a   1.000
_cell.length_b   1.000
_cell.length_c   1.000
_cell.angle_alpha   90.00
_cell.angle_beta   90.00
_cell.angle_gamma   90.00
#
_symmetry.space_group_name_H-M   'P 1'
#
loop_
_entity.id
_entity.type
_entity.pdbx_description
1 polymer ?
#
loop_
_entity_poly.entity_id
_entity_poly.type
_entity_poly.pdbx_seq_one_letter_code
_entity_poly.pdbx_strand_id
1 'polypeptide(L)'
;MRVLHVIPSVSERSGGPATAIIPMCRALMREGIEVLLVTTDAGLPGTNGDVVEYKGVPARFFHSQWGESFKYSRPMASWLNANIRNFGIGHIHAVFNHSSVAAARACRDAGVPYVVRPLGTLDPWSMTQKSLRKRLFWQVSGKAMLQQAAAVHYTSEAEKLSTEGRMGLNHGKVIALGIEPSTANDNVADHFPELARESYVLVLSRLHPKKGLDVLIDAFQSLGQEFSRWRLVLAGDGPSEYVSRLKNKVAGDRIVFTGWLEGERKEAVLAGASLLVLPSHQENFGLCVMEALAHSVPVLVSPNVNLATEIAANNAGWIATIDKDALAKRLAEALRDEEELSKRGRAGKQLSQKYSWENTARDLAQLYSEILVQSSEFNL
;
A
#
# COMPACT_ATOMS: atom_id res chain seq x y z
N MET A 1 3.06 -1.65 -26.82
CA MET A 1 4.19 -1.34 -25.90
C MET A 1 4.30 -2.46 -24.89
N ARG A 2 5.54 -2.91 -24.61
CA ARG A 2 5.80 -4.02 -23.68
C ARG A 2 6.53 -3.53 -22.43
N VAL A 3 5.96 -3.74 -21.25
CA VAL A 3 6.45 -3.22 -19.97
C VAL A 3 6.78 -4.37 -19.02
N LEU A 4 7.96 -4.29 -18.41
CA LEU A 4 8.38 -5.23 -17.36
C LEU A 4 8.13 -4.63 -15.99
N HIS A 5 7.24 -5.21 -15.19
CA HIS A 5 7.08 -4.86 -13.79
C HIS A 5 7.95 -5.76 -12.91
N VAL A 6 8.75 -5.16 -12.04
CA VAL A 6 9.61 -5.91 -11.10
C VAL A 6 9.28 -5.53 -9.68
N ILE A 7 8.86 -6.50 -8.86
CA ILE A 7 8.54 -6.33 -7.45
C ILE A 7 9.19 -7.43 -6.60
N PRO A 8 9.65 -7.15 -5.38
CA PRO A 8 10.33 -8.17 -4.57
C PRO A 8 9.44 -9.33 -4.10
N SER A 9 8.13 -9.13 -3.96
CA SER A 9 7.17 -10.19 -3.60
C SER A 9 5.75 -9.73 -3.90
N VAL A 10 4.90 -10.66 -4.30
CA VAL A 10 3.45 -10.48 -4.49
C VAL A 10 2.62 -11.17 -3.41
N SER A 11 3.27 -11.71 -2.38
CA SER A 11 2.56 -12.25 -1.21
C SER A 11 1.79 -11.13 -0.50
N GLU A 12 0.50 -11.29 -0.31
CA GLU A 12 -0.38 -10.29 0.32
C GLU A 12 0.06 -9.93 1.74
N ARG A 13 0.67 -10.88 2.44
CA ARG A 13 1.32 -10.65 3.76
C ARG A 13 2.47 -9.63 3.70
N SER A 14 3.00 -9.33 2.51
CA SER A 14 3.97 -8.25 2.30
C SER A 14 3.33 -6.85 2.36
N GLY A 15 1.99 -6.77 2.35
CA GLY A 15 1.20 -5.54 2.54
C GLY A 15 0.81 -4.84 1.24
N GLY A 16 0.31 -3.61 1.35
CA GLY A 16 -0.32 -2.83 0.28
C GLY A 16 0.38 -2.84 -1.10
N PRO A 17 1.70 -2.73 -1.20
CA PRO A 17 2.36 -2.82 -2.50
C PRO A 17 2.13 -4.13 -3.26
N ALA A 18 2.09 -5.25 -2.53
CA ALA A 18 1.87 -6.57 -3.10
C ALA A 18 0.40 -6.77 -3.53
N THR A 19 -0.54 -6.18 -2.80
CA THR A 19 -1.97 -6.20 -3.18
C THR A 19 -2.27 -5.28 -4.36
N ALA A 20 -1.57 -4.16 -4.49
CA ALA A 20 -1.79 -3.18 -5.56
C ALA A 20 -1.22 -3.57 -6.92
N ILE A 21 -0.19 -4.41 -6.98
CA ILE A 21 0.53 -4.67 -8.25
C ILE A 21 -0.31 -5.44 -9.26
N ILE A 22 -1.10 -6.41 -8.81
CA ILE A 22 -1.93 -7.24 -9.68
C ILE A 22 -3.05 -6.44 -10.34
N PRO A 23 -3.89 -5.68 -9.59
CA PRO A 23 -4.89 -4.81 -10.21
C PRO A 23 -4.28 -3.77 -11.15
N MET A 24 -3.13 -3.18 -10.79
CA MET A 24 -2.39 -2.25 -11.66
C MET A 24 -2.00 -2.90 -12.99
N CYS A 25 -1.40 -4.10 -12.95
CA CYS A 25 -1.02 -4.82 -14.16
C CYS A 25 -2.24 -5.19 -15.03
N ARG A 26 -3.34 -5.65 -14.41
CA ARG A 26 -4.58 -5.95 -15.13
C ARG A 26 -5.15 -4.72 -15.82
N ALA A 27 -5.14 -3.56 -15.15
CA ALA A 27 -5.63 -2.32 -15.72
C ALA A 27 -4.77 -1.86 -16.90
N LEU A 28 -3.43 -1.96 -16.80
CA LEU A 28 -2.52 -1.69 -17.91
C LEU A 28 -2.76 -2.62 -19.10
N MET A 29 -3.03 -3.90 -18.85
CA MET A 29 -3.37 -4.86 -19.92
C MET A 29 -4.69 -4.49 -20.61
N ARG A 30 -5.68 -3.98 -19.88
CA ARG A 30 -6.93 -3.44 -20.48
C ARG A 30 -6.70 -2.20 -21.34
N GLU A 31 -5.70 -1.38 -21.02
CA GLU A 31 -5.23 -0.27 -21.86
C GLU A 31 -4.35 -0.72 -23.07
N GLY A 32 -4.26 -2.02 -23.33
CA GLY A 32 -3.51 -2.58 -24.47
C GLY A 32 -2.00 -2.63 -24.27
N ILE A 33 -1.52 -2.51 -23.04
CA ILE A 33 -0.09 -2.66 -22.70
C ILE A 33 0.22 -4.13 -22.42
N GLU A 34 1.22 -4.65 -23.12
CA GLU A 34 1.74 -6.00 -22.82
C GLU A 34 2.58 -5.95 -21.54
N VAL A 35 2.14 -6.64 -20.50
CA VAL A 35 2.78 -6.66 -19.17
C VAL A 35 3.39 -8.03 -18.89
N LEU A 36 4.61 -8.04 -18.35
CA LEU A 36 5.17 -9.20 -17.65
C LEU A 36 5.56 -8.78 -16.23
N LEU A 37 5.04 -9.49 -15.25
CA LEU A 37 5.39 -9.30 -13.84
C LEU A 37 6.52 -10.26 -13.45
N VAL A 38 7.62 -9.72 -12.92
CA VAL A 38 8.76 -10.48 -12.39
C VAL A 38 8.88 -10.27 -10.90
N THR A 39 8.95 -11.37 -10.16
CA THR A 39 8.97 -11.36 -8.69
C THR A 39 9.75 -12.54 -8.12
N THR A 40 9.98 -12.55 -6.81
CA THR A 40 10.49 -13.73 -6.11
C THR A 40 9.34 -14.60 -5.56
N ASP A 41 9.64 -15.86 -5.29
CA ASP A 41 8.75 -16.81 -4.61
C ASP A 41 8.61 -16.58 -3.09
N ALA A 42 9.22 -15.52 -2.56
CA ALA A 42 9.21 -15.22 -1.13
C ALA A 42 7.79 -15.07 -0.57
N GLY A 43 7.40 -15.99 0.30
CA GLY A 43 6.07 -16.05 0.91
C GLY A 43 5.00 -16.75 0.07
N LEU A 44 5.43 -17.48 -0.98
CA LEU A 44 4.57 -18.25 -1.87
C LEU A 44 5.12 -19.68 -2.03
N PRO A 45 4.29 -20.67 -2.43
CA PRO A 45 4.78 -21.98 -2.84
C PRO A 45 5.77 -21.83 -4.00
N GLY A 46 6.87 -22.59 -3.96
CA GLY A 46 7.93 -22.53 -4.96
C GLY A 46 7.41 -22.71 -6.40
N THR A 47 8.00 -21.96 -7.33
CA THR A 47 7.67 -22.02 -8.76
C THR A 47 8.93 -22.32 -9.57
N ASN A 48 8.78 -22.93 -10.76
CA ASN A 48 9.88 -23.43 -11.56
C ASN A 48 10.56 -22.38 -12.46
N GLY A 49 10.28 -21.09 -12.29
CA GLY A 49 10.88 -20.02 -13.10
C GLY A 49 10.28 -19.83 -14.50
N ASP A 50 9.22 -20.55 -14.85
CA ASP A 50 8.46 -20.36 -16.07
C ASP A 50 7.48 -19.18 -15.95
N VAL A 51 7.00 -18.68 -17.09
CA VAL A 51 5.91 -17.70 -17.12
C VAL A 51 4.61 -18.46 -16.85
N VAL A 52 3.92 -18.03 -15.82
CA VAL A 52 2.60 -18.56 -15.40
C VAL A 52 1.58 -17.43 -15.36
N GLU A 53 0.31 -17.77 -15.49
CA GLU A 53 -0.76 -16.83 -15.20
C GLU A 53 -0.97 -16.78 -13.67
N TYR A 54 -0.72 -15.63 -13.09
CA TYR A 54 -0.93 -15.40 -11.66
C TYR A 54 -2.01 -14.33 -11.46
N LYS A 55 -3.16 -14.73 -10.96
CA LYS A 55 -4.31 -13.85 -10.74
C LYS A 55 -4.65 -13.00 -11.98
N GLY A 56 -4.63 -13.60 -13.18
CA GLY A 56 -4.94 -12.94 -14.46
C GLY A 56 -3.80 -12.05 -15.02
N VAL A 57 -2.57 -12.20 -14.52
CA VAL A 57 -1.38 -11.46 -15.01
C VAL A 57 -0.29 -12.44 -15.38
N PRO A 58 0.34 -12.32 -16.59
CA PRO A 58 1.55 -13.07 -16.91
C PRO A 58 2.65 -12.74 -15.90
N ALA A 59 3.12 -13.74 -15.17
CA ALA A 59 4.09 -13.56 -14.10
C ALA A 59 5.21 -14.60 -14.17
N ARG A 60 6.40 -14.20 -13.75
CA ARG A 60 7.55 -15.08 -13.62
C ARG A 60 8.12 -14.99 -12.21
N PHE A 61 8.23 -16.12 -11.55
CA PHE A 61 8.71 -16.23 -10.18
C PHE A 61 10.13 -16.79 -10.16
N PHE A 62 10.96 -16.21 -9.30
CA PHE A 62 12.34 -16.65 -9.12
C PHE A 62 12.60 -17.00 -7.65
N HIS A 63 13.35 -18.06 -7.44
CA HIS A 63 13.71 -18.50 -6.09
C HIS A 63 14.49 -17.41 -5.34
N SER A 64 14.01 -17.06 -4.14
CA SER A 64 14.69 -16.19 -3.18
C SER A 64 15.68 -17.01 -2.38
N GLN A 65 16.97 -16.87 -2.68
CA GLN A 65 18.03 -17.73 -2.12
C GLN A 65 18.36 -17.41 -0.67
N TRP A 66 18.36 -16.11 -0.29
CA TRP A 66 18.59 -15.68 1.08
C TRP A 66 18.19 -14.22 1.34
N GLY A 67 18.12 -13.85 2.62
CA GLY A 67 17.79 -12.49 3.06
C GLY A 67 16.31 -12.17 2.95
N GLU A 68 15.53 -12.59 3.95
CA GLU A 68 14.07 -12.43 3.97
C GLU A 68 13.58 -11.03 3.59
N SER A 69 14.26 -9.98 4.04
CA SER A 69 13.93 -8.59 3.68
C SER A 69 14.64 -8.11 2.41
N PHE A 70 15.80 -8.66 2.05
CA PHE A 70 16.58 -8.27 0.87
C PHE A 70 16.19 -9.06 -0.38
N LYS A 71 15.68 -10.29 -0.21
CA LYS A 71 15.17 -11.18 -1.26
C LYS A 71 16.16 -11.35 -2.41
N TYR A 72 17.37 -11.81 -2.08
CA TYR A 72 18.42 -12.06 -3.06
C TYR A 72 18.03 -13.21 -3.99
N SER A 73 18.12 -12.98 -5.30
CA SER A 73 17.88 -13.99 -6.34
C SER A 73 18.84 -13.81 -7.50
N ARG A 74 19.86 -14.68 -7.56
CA ARG A 74 20.80 -14.71 -8.70
C ARG A 74 20.11 -15.14 -10.00
N PRO A 75 19.20 -16.14 -10.01
CA PRO A 75 18.44 -16.50 -11.21
C PRO A 75 17.65 -15.33 -11.80
N MET A 76 17.00 -14.52 -10.95
CA MET A 76 16.29 -13.31 -11.41
C MET A 76 17.25 -12.32 -12.06
N ALA A 77 18.39 -12.03 -11.43
CA ALA A 77 19.37 -11.10 -12.00
C ALA A 77 19.91 -11.57 -13.35
N SER A 78 20.23 -12.86 -13.47
CA SER A 78 20.71 -13.45 -14.74
C SER A 78 19.64 -13.36 -15.83
N TRP A 79 18.38 -13.67 -15.50
CA TRP A 79 17.27 -13.58 -16.44
C TRP A 79 17.01 -12.14 -16.89
N LEU A 80 17.02 -11.17 -15.96
CA LEU A 80 16.85 -9.75 -16.27
C LEU A 80 17.92 -9.27 -17.27
N ASN A 81 19.20 -9.57 -17.02
CA ASN A 81 20.30 -9.20 -17.92
C ASN A 81 20.13 -9.79 -19.33
N ALA A 82 19.62 -11.01 -19.45
CA ALA A 82 19.45 -11.67 -20.73
C ALA A 82 18.21 -11.20 -21.51
N ASN A 83 17.16 -10.69 -20.82
CA ASN A 83 15.85 -10.51 -21.43
C ASN A 83 15.34 -9.07 -21.43
N ILE A 84 15.96 -8.15 -20.67
CA ILE A 84 15.43 -6.79 -20.48
C ILE A 84 15.26 -6.02 -21.80
N ARG A 85 16.10 -6.27 -22.80
CA ARG A 85 16.02 -5.66 -24.15
C ARG A 85 14.74 -6.00 -24.92
N ASN A 86 14.00 -7.02 -24.48
CA ASN A 86 12.71 -7.38 -25.07
C ASN A 86 11.56 -6.47 -24.59
N PHE A 87 11.83 -5.53 -23.70
CA PHE A 87 10.86 -4.61 -23.12
C PHE A 87 11.22 -3.17 -23.46
N GLY A 88 10.20 -2.36 -23.70
CA GLY A 88 10.37 -0.93 -23.94
C GLY A 88 10.67 -0.14 -22.65
N ILE A 89 10.12 -0.60 -21.52
CA ILE A 89 10.28 0.06 -20.21
C ILE A 89 10.34 -0.98 -19.10
N GLY A 90 11.18 -0.72 -18.08
CA GLY A 90 11.13 -1.37 -16.79
C GLY A 90 10.40 -0.52 -15.75
N HIS A 91 9.39 -1.06 -15.04
CA HIS A 91 8.76 -0.40 -13.89
C HIS A 91 9.13 -1.15 -12.60
N ILE A 92 9.94 -0.53 -11.77
CA ILE A 92 10.60 -1.15 -10.62
C ILE A 92 9.90 -0.69 -9.34
N HIS A 93 9.42 -1.66 -8.54
CA HIS A 93 8.70 -1.38 -7.30
C HIS A 93 9.56 -1.68 -6.08
N ALA A 94 9.60 -0.73 -5.14
CA ALA A 94 10.48 -0.66 -3.96
C ALA A 94 11.94 -0.27 -4.28
N VAL A 95 12.71 0.03 -3.21
CA VAL A 95 14.09 0.50 -3.34
C VAL A 95 15.07 -0.45 -2.65
N PHE A 96 14.86 -0.77 -1.38
CA PHE A 96 15.84 -1.44 -0.52
C PHE A 96 15.82 -2.97 -0.63
N ASN A 97 15.93 -3.52 -1.84
CA ASN A 97 15.96 -4.97 -2.08
C ASN A 97 16.79 -5.32 -3.32
N HIS A 98 17.14 -6.60 -3.46
CA HIS A 98 17.96 -7.09 -4.56
C HIS A 98 17.24 -7.00 -5.91
N SER A 99 15.96 -7.34 -5.97
CA SER A 99 15.18 -7.36 -7.22
C SER A 99 15.21 -5.99 -7.92
N SER A 100 15.03 -4.91 -7.14
CA SER A 100 15.04 -3.54 -7.67
C SER A 100 16.42 -3.13 -8.17
N VAL A 101 17.50 -3.47 -7.45
CA VAL A 101 18.87 -3.19 -7.88
C VAL A 101 19.22 -3.94 -9.15
N ALA A 102 18.88 -5.24 -9.21
CA ALA A 102 19.15 -6.08 -10.36
C ALA A 102 18.41 -5.57 -11.62
N ALA A 103 17.14 -5.20 -11.46
CA ALA A 103 16.33 -4.66 -12.55
C ALA A 103 16.87 -3.31 -13.06
N ALA A 104 17.15 -2.37 -12.16
CA ALA A 104 17.69 -1.06 -12.53
C ALA A 104 19.06 -1.18 -13.22
N ARG A 105 19.92 -2.09 -12.73
CA ARG A 105 21.20 -2.36 -13.37
C ARG A 105 21.01 -2.94 -14.77
N ALA A 106 20.17 -3.96 -14.92
CA ALA A 106 19.90 -4.58 -16.24
C ALA A 106 19.34 -3.54 -17.23
N CYS A 107 18.42 -2.67 -16.79
CA CYS A 107 17.89 -1.58 -17.62
C CYS A 107 19.00 -0.65 -18.10
N ARG A 108 19.84 -0.16 -17.19
CA ARG A 108 20.95 0.75 -17.53
C ARG A 108 21.97 0.11 -18.49
N ASP A 109 22.40 -1.10 -18.17
CA ASP A 109 23.41 -1.82 -18.98
C ASP A 109 22.88 -2.13 -20.40
N ALA A 110 21.56 -2.17 -20.56
CA ALA A 110 20.89 -2.42 -21.85
C ALA A 110 20.39 -1.16 -22.57
N GLY A 111 20.46 0.02 -21.93
CA GLY A 111 19.88 1.26 -22.47
C GLY A 111 18.35 1.31 -22.46
N VAL A 112 17.69 0.46 -21.67
CA VAL A 112 16.23 0.43 -21.52
C VAL A 112 15.80 1.45 -20.45
N PRO A 113 14.92 2.41 -20.77
CA PRO A 113 14.41 3.36 -19.77
C PRO A 113 13.63 2.64 -18.67
N TYR A 114 13.65 3.20 -17.46
CA TYR A 114 12.91 2.61 -16.36
C TYR A 114 12.32 3.66 -15.40
N VAL A 115 11.22 3.29 -14.80
CA VAL A 115 10.52 4.03 -13.73
C VAL A 115 10.75 3.33 -12.40
N VAL A 116 10.96 4.09 -11.34
CA VAL A 116 11.08 3.56 -9.96
C VAL A 116 9.94 4.08 -9.10
N ARG A 117 9.23 3.17 -8.43
CA ARG A 117 8.21 3.49 -7.45
C ARG A 117 8.70 3.16 -6.03
N PRO A 118 9.01 4.18 -5.18
CA PRO A 118 9.67 3.99 -3.89
C PRO A 118 8.81 3.31 -2.83
N LEU A 119 7.47 3.41 -2.90
CA LEU A 119 6.53 2.81 -1.96
C LEU A 119 6.66 3.37 -0.52
N GLY A 120 6.92 4.66 -0.36
CA GLY A 120 7.11 5.30 0.94
C GLY A 120 8.35 4.82 1.71
N THR A 121 9.26 4.06 1.08
CA THR A 121 10.46 3.56 1.76
C THR A 121 11.53 4.64 1.97
N LEU A 122 11.42 5.76 1.28
CA LEU A 122 12.28 6.93 1.38
C LEU A 122 11.75 8.01 2.34
N ASP A 123 10.59 7.79 2.94
CA ASP A 123 10.00 8.66 3.95
C ASP A 123 10.93 8.82 5.19
N PRO A 124 10.93 9.99 5.88
CA PRO A 124 11.76 10.23 7.06
C PRO A 124 11.68 9.12 8.11
N TRP A 125 10.46 8.72 8.49
CA TRP A 125 10.28 7.66 9.47
C TRP A 125 10.86 6.32 8.99
N SER A 126 10.60 5.96 7.73
CA SER A 126 11.15 4.73 7.14
C SER A 126 12.69 4.74 7.12
N MET A 127 13.31 5.88 6.86
CA MET A 127 14.78 6.02 6.79
C MET A 127 15.45 5.92 8.16
N THR A 128 14.77 6.22 9.27
CA THR A 128 15.31 6.01 10.62
C THR A 128 15.40 4.53 10.99
N GLN A 129 14.57 3.68 10.38
CA GLN A 129 14.58 2.23 10.64
C GLN A 129 15.77 1.56 9.94
N LYS A 130 16.61 0.81 10.71
CA LYS A 130 17.84 0.15 10.18
C LYS A 130 18.76 1.14 9.43
N SER A 131 18.91 2.34 9.96
CA SER A 131 19.48 3.51 9.29
C SER A 131 20.86 3.28 8.68
N LEU A 132 21.79 2.61 9.39
CA LEU A 132 23.15 2.33 8.89
C LEU A 132 23.11 1.47 7.60
N ARG A 133 22.32 0.39 7.60
CA ARG A 133 22.19 -0.49 6.41
C ARG A 133 21.59 0.26 5.23
N LYS A 134 20.54 1.07 5.48
CA LYS A 134 19.91 1.87 4.43
C LYS A 134 20.83 2.98 3.91
N ARG A 135 21.61 3.63 4.77
CA ARG A 135 22.60 4.64 4.36
C ARG A 135 23.68 4.03 3.46
N LEU A 136 24.22 2.87 3.83
CA LEU A 136 25.18 2.17 2.99
C LEU A 136 24.59 1.76 1.65
N PHE A 137 23.40 1.13 1.66
CA PHE A 137 22.68 0.77 0.44
C PHE A 137 22.41 1.98 -0.45
N TRP A 138 22.01 3.09 0.15
CA TRP A 138 21.75 4.35 -0.56
C TRP A 138 22.99 4.83 -1.31
N GLN A 139 24.15 4.86 -0.66
CA GLN A 139 25.41 5.29 -1.27
C GLN A 139 25.86 4.36 -2.40
N VAL A 140 25.69 3.04 -2.23
CA VAL A 140 26.20 2.05 -3.18
C VAL A 140 25.28 1.88 -4.41
N SER A 141 23.98 1.90 -4.21
CA SER A 141 23.01 1.51 -5.26
C SER A 141 21.78 2.41 -5.34
N GLY A 142 21.21 2.79 -4.21
CA GLY A 142 19.90 3.45 -4.17
C GLY A 142 19.87 4.81 -4.85
N LYS A 143 20.91 5.62 -4.62
CA LYS A 143 21.05 6.96 -5.20
C LYS A 143 21.12 6.88 -6.74
N ALA A 144 22.02 6.07 -7.26
CA ALA A 144 22.19 5.90 -8.72
C ALA A 144 20.91 5.33 -9.37
N MET A 145 20.25 4.36 -8.71
CA MET A 145 19.01 3.78 -9.21
C MET A 145 17.91 4.82 -9.39
N LEU A 146 17.76 5.75 -8.46
CA LEU A 146 16.72 6.79 -8.54
C LEU A 146 17.13 7.96 -9.45
N GLN A 147 18.38 8.42 -9.39
CA GLN A 147 18.86 9.53 -10.22
C GLN A 147 18.92 9.22 -11.72
N GLN A 148 19.10 7.96 -12.08
CA GLN A 148 19.18 7.49 -13.47
C GLN A 148 17.87 6.88 -13.98
N ALA A 149 16.83 6.89 -13.15
CA ALA A 149 15.49 6.54 -13.61
C ALA A 149 14.95 7.60 -14.58
N ALA A 150 14.21 7.19 -15.59
CA ALA A 150 13.52 8.12 -16.49
C ALA A 150 12.42 8.91 -15.76
N ALA A 151 11.79 8.28 -14.74
CA ALA A 151 10.90 8.97 -13.81
C ALA A 151 10.84 8.23 -12.45
N VAL A 152 10.47 8.97 -11.40
CA VAL A 152 10.11 8.40 -10.10
C VAL A 152 8.60 8.49 -9.92
N HIS A 153 7.94 7.34 -9.77
CA HIS A 153 6.50 7.26 -9.60
C HIS A 153 6.12 7.36 -8.12
N TYR A 154 5.56 8.48 -7.72
CA TYR A 154 4.98 8.72 -6.40
C TYR A 154 3.47 8.49 -6.43
N THR A 155 2.90 8.08 -5.30
CA THR A 155 1.46 7.82 -5.20
C THR A 155 0.66 9.01 -4.65
N SER A 156 1.35 10.04 -4.15
CA SER A 156 0.76 11.28 -3.64
C SER A 156 1.74 12.44 -3.74
N GLU A 157 1.24 13.67 -3.77
CA GLU A 157 2.07 14.88 -3.71
C GLU A 157 2.87 14.93 -2.40
N ALA A 158 2.30 14.47 -1.30
CA ALA A 158 3.00 14.42 -0.01
C ALA A 158 4.22 13.50 -0.06
N GLU A 159 4.12 12.31 -0.70
CA GLU A 159 5.27 11.42 -0.92
C GLU A 159 6.34 12.10 -1.78
N LYS A 160 5.95 12.75 -2.87
CA LYS A 160 6.85 13.46 -3.76
C LYS A 160 7.60 14.56 -3.02
N LEU A 161 6.88 15.48 -2.38
CA LEU A 161 7.47 16.61 -1.66
C LEU A 161 8.42 16.15 -0.54
N SER A 162 8.01 15.13 0.24
CA SER A 162 8.84 14.61 1.33
C SER A 162 10.11 13.90 0.84
N THR A 163 10.13 13.43 -0.40
CA THR A 163 11.24 12.65 -0.96
C THR A 163 12.17 13.49 -1.81
N GLU A 164 11.67 14.27 -2.76
CA GLU A 164 12.48 14.97 -3.76
C GLU A 164 13.45 15.98 -3.15
N GLY A 165 12.97 16.83 -2.25
CA GLY A 165 13.81 17.84 -1.61
C GLY A 165 14.98 17.25 -0.80
N ARG A 166 14.76 16.06 -0.19
CA ARG A 166 15.80 15.38 0.62
C ARG A 166 16.76 14.53 -0.20
N MET A 167 16.29 13.98 -1.32
CA MET A 167 17.08 13.06 -2.14
C MET A 167 17.72 13.72 -3.34
N GLY A 168 17.47 15.02 -3.57
CA GLY A 168 17.97 15.76 -4.72
C GLY A 168 17.40 15.23 -6.04
N LEU A 169 16.11 14.89 -6.06
CA LEU A 169 15.37 14.40 -7.24
C LEU A 169 14.43 15.51 -7.74
N ASN A 170 14.15 15.53 -9.04
CA ASN A 170 13.30 16.53 -9.68
C ASN A 170 12.49 16.01 -10.89
N HIS A 171 12.47 14.69 -11.06
CA HIS A 171 11.80 14.02 -12.20
C HIS A 171 10.69 13.06 -11.72
N GLY A 172 10.06 13.41 -10.60
CA GLY A 172 8.95 12.66 -10.04
C GLY A 172 7.63 12.97 -10.71
N LYS A 173 6.84 11.93 -10.93
CA LYS A 173 5.45 11.99 -11.38
C LYS A 173 4.55 11.43 -10.31
N VAL A 174 3.47 12.12 -10.01
CA VAL A 174 2.45 11.63 -9.07
C VAL A 174 1.36 10.95 -9.86
N ILE A 175 1.21 9.64 -9.63
CA ILE A 175 0.14 8.82 -10.18
C ILE A 175 -0.42 8.00 -9.03
N ALA A 176 -1.64 8.30 -8.64
CA ALA A 176 -2.30 7.64 -7.52
C ALA A 176 -2.57 6.17 -7.81
N LEU A 177 -2.72 5.38 -6.75
CA LEU A 177 -3.20 4.00 -6.88
C LEU A 177 -4.70 3.98 -7.08
N GLY A 178 -5.16 3.01 -7.87
CA GLY A 178 -6.56 2.67 -7.94
C GLY A 178 -7.02 1.83 -6.76
N ILE A 179 -8.33 1.72 -6.65
CA ILE A 179 -9.02 0.75 -5.79
C ILE A 179 -10.03 -0.03 -6.63
N GLU A 180 -10.34 -1.24 -6.20
CA GLU A 180 -11.47 -1.97 -6.80
C GLU A 180 -12.78 -1.33 -6.35
N PRO A 181 -13.77 -1.24 -7.23
CA PRO A 181 -15.11 -0.82 -6.84
C PRO A 181 -15.67 -1.74 -5.76
N SER A 182 -16.34 -1.17 -4.76
CA SER A 182 -17.04 -1.97 -3.75
C SER A 182 -18.12 -2.86 -4.39
N THR A 183 -18.04 -4.15 -4.17
CA THR A 183 -19.04 -5.14 -4.59
C THR A 183 -20.12 -5.36 -3.52
N ALA A 184 -20.73 -4.33 -3.05
CA ALA A 184 -21.60 -4.09 -1.89
C ALA A 184 -22.59 -5.19 -1.41
N ASN A 185 -22.39 -6.46 -1.70
CA ASN A 185 -23.33 -7.53 -1.37
C ASN A 185 -22.89 -8.44 -0.21
N ASP A 186 -21.69 -8.25 0.35
CA ASP A 186 -21.21 -9.13 1.41
C ASP A 186 -21.72 -8.66 2.76
N ASN A 187 -22.62 -9.45 3.34
CA ASN A 187 -23.18 -9.17 4.66
C ASN A 187 -22.20 -9.64 5.75
N VAL A 188 -21.84 -8.74 6.66
CA VAL A 188 -20.94 -9.07 7.79
C VAL A 188 -21.50 -10.23 8.63
N ALA A 189 -22.83 -10.40 8.70
CA ALA A 189 -23.49 -11.48 9.44
C ALA A 189 -23.12 -12.88 8.94
N ASP A 190 -22.85 -13.03 7.64
CA ASP A 190 -22.54 -14.31 7.04
C ASP A 190 -21.12 -14.79 7.39
N HIS A 191 -20.24 -13.86 7.70
CA HIS A 191 -18.82 -14.12 8.00
C HIS A 191 -18.45 -13.91 9.47
N PHE A 192 -19.15 -13.00 10.16
CA PHE A 192 -18.91 -12.57 11.53
C PHE A 192 -20.23 -12.33 12.26
N PRO A 193 -20.97 -13.40 12.62
CA PRO A 193 -22.29 -13.26 13.28
C PRO A 193 -22.23 -12.44 14.57
N GLU A 194 -21.09 -12.48 15.27
CA GLU A 194 -20.83 -11.73 16.49
C GLU A 194 -20.72 -10.21 16.27
N LEU A 195 -20.40 -9.77 15.04
CA LEU A 195 -20.34 -8.35 14.68
C LEU A 195 -21.63 -7.83 14.02
N ALA A 196 -22.53 -8.70 13.61
CA ALA A 196 -23.71 -8.34 12.83
C ALA A 196 -24.70 -7.42 13.56
N ARG A 197 -24.67 -7.44 14.90
CA ARG A 197 -25.57 -6.65 15.76
C ARG A 197 -24.87 -5.52 16.48
N GLU A 198 -23.59 -5.31 16.22
CA GLU A 198 -22.73 -4.38 16.93
C GLU A 198 -22.29 -3.25 15.98
N SER A 199 -22.26 -2.02 16.51
CA SER A 199 -21.55 -0.94 15.82
C SER A 199 -20.06 -1.07 16.09
N TYR A 200 -19.20 -1.00 15.06
CA TYR A 200 -17.78 -1.15 15.30
C TYR A 200 -16.90 -0.18 14.53
N VAL A 201 -15.78 0.09 15.17
CA VAL A 201 -14.62 0.80 14.64
C VAL A 201 -13.66 -0.26 14.08
N LEU A 202 -13.24 -0.11 12.84
CA LEU A 202 -12.39 -1.07 12.15
C LEU A 202 -10.95 -0.55 12.04
N VAL A 203 -9.99 -1.41 12.34
CA VAL A 203 -8.61 -1.32 11.85
C VAL A 203 -8.38 -2.44 10.85
N LEU A 204 -7.99 -2.10 9.64
CA LEU A 204 -7.65 -3.07 8.60
C LEU A 204 -6.20 -2.85 8.15
N SER A 205 -5.26 -3.57 8.73
CA SER A 205 -3.83 -3.40 8.42
C SER A 205 -3.00 -4.55 8.96
N ARG A 206 -1.74 -4.64 8.50
CA ARG A 206 -0.75 -5.45 9.24
C ARG A 206 -0.62 -4.92 10.66
N LEU A 207 -0.64 -5.81 11.65
CA LEU A 207 -0.42 -5.45 13.04
C LEU A 207 1.08 -5.21 13.27
N HIS A 208 1.48 -3.96 13.25
CA HIS A 208 2.88 -3.53 13.33
C HIS A 208 3.00 -2.23 14.15
N PRO A 209 4.09 -2.01 14.92
CA PRO A 209 4.27 -0.78 15.71
C PRO A 209 4.06 0.51 14.93
N LYS A 210 4.43 0.53 13.64
CA LYS A 210 4.20 1.66 12.73
C LYS A 210 2.74 2.14 12.67
N LYS A 211 1.78 1.26 13.00
CA LYS A 211 0.34 1.54 12.89
C LYS A 211 -0.25 2.22 14.13
N GLY A 212 0.52 2.40 15.21
CA GLY A 212 0.07 3.10 16.42
C GLY A 212 -1.09 2.42 17.16
N LEU A 213 -1.21 1.09 17.02
CA LEU A 213 -2.36 0.32 17.52
C LEU A 213 -2.40 0.24 19.05
N ASP A 214 -1.24 0.28 19.69
CA ASP A 214 -1.12 0.33 21.14
C ASP A 214 -1.73 1.61 21.73
N VAL A 215 -1.52 2.75 21.09
CA VAL A 215 -2.14 4.03 21.48
C VAL A 215 -3.64 4.03 21.19
N LEU A 216 -4.06 3.44 20.06
CA LEU A 216 -5.49 3.32 19.73
C LEU A 216 -6.25 2.44 20.73
N ILE A 217 -5.68 1.31 21.16
CA ILE A 217 -6.28 0.44 22.17
C ILE A 217 -6.48 1.22 23.48
N ASP A 218 -5.45 1.95 23.94
CA ASP A 218 -5.55 2.76 25.15
C ASP A 218 -6.61 3.86 25.02
N ALA A 219 -6.68 4.53 23.88
CA ALA A 219 -7.67 5.56 23.59
C ALA A 219 -9.09 4.98 23.57
N PHE A 220 -9.31 3.85 22.89
CA PHE A 220 -10.62 3.22 22.81
C PHE A 220 -11.10 2.70 24.18
N GLN A 221 -10.23 2.10 24.98
CA GLN A 221 -10.55 1.64 26.33
C GLN A 221 -10.85 2.78 27.30
N SER A 222 -10.33 3.98 27.06
CA SER A 222 -10.63 5.15 27.89
C SER A 222 -12.00 5.81 27.57
N LEU A 223 -12.69 5.36 26.53
CA LEU A 223 -14.04 5.84 26.21
C LEU A 223 -15.03 5.43 27.32
N GLY A 224 -15.89 6.38 27.70
CA GLY A 224 -16.89 6.19 28.76
C GLY A 224 -17.99 5.18 28.42
N GLN A 225 -18.87 4.96 29.45
CA GLN A 225 -19.96 3.96 29.34
C GLN A 225 -20.95 4.28 28.20
N GLU A 226 -21.08 5.53 27.80
CA GLU A 226 -21.91 5.94 26.65
C GLU A 226 -21.50 5.25 25.34
N PHE A 227 -20.25 4.74 25.26
CA PHE A 227 -19.71 4.02 24.10
C PHE A 227 -19.67 2.49 24.32
N SER A 228 -20.35 1.96 25.33
CA SER A 228 -20.33 0.52 25.66
C SER A 228 -20.83 -0.39 24.52
N ARG A 229 -21.69 0.13 23.64
CA ARG A 229 -22.20 -0.60 22.45
C ARG A 229 -21.16 -0.71 21.32
N TRP A 230 -20.07 0.05 21.37
CA TRP A 230 -19.08 0.07 20.31
C TRP A 230 -18.01 -1.00 20.52
N ARG A 231 -17.64 -1.66 19.44
CA ARG A 231 -16.52 -2.58 19.38
C ARG A 231 -15.34 -1.96 18.63
N LEU A 232 -14.13 -2.38 18.94
CA LEU A 232 -12.93 -2.13 18.12
C LEU A 232 -12.51 -3.45 17.49
N VAL A 233 -12.56 -3.53 16.18
CA VAL A 233 -12.18 -4.72 15.40
C VAL A 233 -10.79 -4.50 14.80
N LEU A 234 -9.84 -5.33 15.18
CA LEU A 234 -8.46 -5.33 14.67
C LEU A 234 -8.32 -6.46 13.66
N ALA A 235 -8.53 -6.13 12.38
CA ALA A 235 -8.41 -7.06 11.26
C ALA A 235 -7.00 -6.99 10.66
N GLY A 236 -6.26 -8.07 10.85
CA GLY A 236 -4.89 -8.21 10.38
C GLY A 236 -4.05 -9.15 11.22
N ASP A 237 -2.82 -9.32 10.80
CA ASP A 237 -1.82 -10.14 11.46
C ASP A 237 -0.45 -9.45 11.47
N GLY A 238 0.49 -9.96 12.24
CA GLY A 238 1.81 -9.38 12.38
C GLY A 238 2.77 -10.26 13.18
N PRO A 239 3.95 -9.73 13.57
CA PRO A 239 4.88 -10.46 14.42
C PRO A 239 4.20 -10.93 15.70
N SER A 240 4.32 -12.22 16.01
CA SER A 240 3.62 -12.86 17.14
C SER A 240 3.84 -12.16 18.48
N GLU A 241 5.06 -11.69 18.73
CA GLU A 241 5.40 -10.93 19.93
C GLU A 241 4.61 -9.60 20.03
N TYR A 242 4.48 -8.87 18.90
CA TYR A 242 3.72 -7.63 18.87
C TYR A 242 2.22 -7.88 19.06
N VAL A 243 1.68 -8.89 18.35
CA VAL A 243 0.26 -9.28 18.47
C VAL A 243 -0.06 -9.69 19.89
N SER A 244 0.79 -10.51 20.53
CA SER A 244 0.63 -10.91 21.94
C SER A 244 0.66 -9.70 22.87
N ARG A 245 1.56 -8.75 22.66
CA ARG A 245 1.61 -7.50 23.44
C ARG A 245 0.33 -6.69 23.30
N LEU A 246 -0.25 -6.57 22.10
CA LEU A 246 -1.52 -5.89 21.89
C LEU A 246 -2.66 -6.60 22.62
N LYS A 247 -2.75 -7.93 22.50
CA LYS A 247 -3.76 -8.74 23.20
C LYS A 247 -3.68 -8.59 24.72
N ASN A 248 -2.47 -8.57 25.29
CA ASN A 248 -2.25 -8.40 26.73
C ASN A 248 -2.63 -6.98 27.24
N LYS A 249 -2.77 -5.97 26.36
CA LYS A 249 -3.27 -4.65 26.72
C LYS A 249 -4.79 -4.58 26.81
N VAL A 250 -5.50 -5.53 26.24
CA VAL A 250 -6.94 -5.51 26.14
C VAL A 250 -7.57 -5.89 27.47
N ALA A 251 -8.47 -5.04 27.95
CA ALA A 251 -9.32 -5.30 29.09
C ALA A 251 -10.77 -5.46 28.62
N GLY A 252 -11.44 -6.52 29.07
CA GLY A 252 -12.83 -6.82 28.68
C GLY A 252 -12.96 -7.42 27.28
N ASP A 253 -14.13 -7.33 26.70
CA ASP A 253 -14.56 -8.03 25.46
C ASP A 253 -14.83 -7.11 24.28
N ARG A 254 -14.70 -5.80 24.44
CA ARG A 254 -15.03 -4.81 23.39
C ARG A 254 -14.01 -4.74 22.26
N ILE A 255 -12.85 -5.40 22.36
CA ILE A 255 -11.80 -5.39 21.33
C ILE A 255 -11.63 -6.79 20.77
N VAL A 256 -11.86 -6.93 19.47
CA VAL A 256 -11.87 -8.22 18.74
C VAL A 256 -10.70 -8.27 17.77
N PHE A 257 -9.99 -9.39 17.75
CA PHE A 257 -8.93 -9.68 16.78
C PHE A 257 -9.43 -10.75 15.80
N THR A 258 -9.60 -10.41 14.54
CA THR A 258 -10.08 -11.36 13.53
C THR A 258 -8.98 -12.19 12.88
N GLY A 259 -7.72 -11.79 13.05
CA GLY A 259 -6.60 -12.29 12.23
C GLY A 259 -6.60 -11.68 10.84
N TRP A 260 -5.82 -12.27 9.93
CA TRP A 260 -5.72 -11.82 8.54
C TRP A 260 -7.01 -12.11 7.77
N LEU A 261 -7.49 -11.12 7.01
CA LEU A 261 -8.71 -11.23 6.19
C LEU A 261 -8.40 -10.98 4.72
N GLU A 262 -9.02 -11.76 3.84
CA GLU A 262 -8.93 -11.68 2.38
C GLU A 262 -10.31 -11.95 1.75
N GLY A 263 -10.48 -11.52 0.48
CA GLY A 263 -11.69 -11.79 -0.31
C GLY A 263 -12.96 -11.30 0.38
N GLU A 264 -14.03 -12.08 0.29
CA GLU A 264 -15.36 -11.77 0.81
C GLU A 264 -15.37 -11.40 2.30
N ARG A 265 -14.56 -12.07 3.12
CA ARG A 265 -14.46 -11.75 4.55
C ARG A 265 -13.90 -10.34 4.81
N LYS A 266 -12.94 -9.90 3.98
CA LYS A 266 -12.40 -8.55 4.06
C LYS A 266 -13.45 -7.53 3.61
N GLU A 267 -14.13 -7.80 2.50
CA GLU A 267 -15.19 -6.92 1.97
C GLU A 267 -16.34 -6.78 2.97
N ALA A 268 -16.79 -7.89 3.56
CA ALA A 268 -17.88 -7.90 4.55
C ALA A 268 -17.55 -7.08 5.79
N VAL A 269 -16.32 -7.20 6.35
CA VAL A 269 -15.94 -6.42 7.54
C VAL A 269 -15.74 -4.94 7.22
N LEU A 270 -15.37 -4.60 5.98
CA LEU A 270 -15.30 -3.21 5.52
C LEU A 270 -16.71 -2.62 5.38
N ALA A 271 -17.60 -3.32 4.69
CA ALA A 271 -18.96 -2.85 4.44
C ALA A 271 -19.78 -2.64 5.72
N GLY A 272 -19.55 -3.48 6.74
CA GLY A 272 -20.27 -3.38 8.02
C GLY A 272 -19.66 -2.39 9.02
N ALA A 273 -18.47 -1.81 8.75
CA ALA A 273 -17.83 -0.89 9.66
C ALA A 273 -18.53 0.48 9.70
N SER A 274 -18.60 1.08 10.89
CA SER A 274 -19.12 2.45 11.05
C SER A 274 -18.03 3.51 10.88
N LEU A 275 -16.76 3.15 11.16
CA LEU A 275 -15.60 4.02 11.07
C LEU A 275 -14.35 3.18 10.87
N LEU A 276 -13.49 3.54 9.91
CA LEU A 276 -12.16 2.95 9.85
C LEU A 276 -11.15 3.88 10.52
N VAL A 277 -10.26 3.32 11.36
CA VAL A 277 -9.22 4.10 12.05
C VAL A 277 -7.83 3.63 11.64
N LEU A 278 -6.97 4.57 11.23
CA LEU A 278 -5.60 4.31 10.85
C LEU A 278 -4.63 5.35 11.47
N PRO A 279 -4.25 5.20 12.76
CA PRO A 279 -3.37 6.13 13.47
C PRO A 279 -1.89 5.80 13.19
N SER A 280 -1.51 5.72 11.93
CA SER A 280 -0.17 5.30 11.52
C SER A 280 0.87 6.40 11.74
N HIS A 281 2.04 6.04 12.27
CA HIS A 281 3.22 6.92 12.33
C HIS A 281 3.72 7.34 10.94
N GLN A 282 3.41 6.56 9.94
CA GLN A 282 3.62 6.89 8.52
C GLN A 282 2.80 5.93 7.64
N GLU A 283 2.10 6.48 6.67
CA GLU A 283 1.39 5.71 5.66
C GLU A 283 1.54 6.38 4.29
N ASN A 284 1.99 5.61 3.29
CA ASN A 284 2.26 6.16 1.97
C ASN A 284 0.99 6.49 1.19
N PHE A 285 0.12 5.51 0.99
CA PHE A 285 -1.16 5.71 0.30
C PHE A 285 -2.33 5.32 1.20
N GLY A 286 -2.21 4.20 1.95
CA GLY A 286 -3.29 3.73 2.79
C GLY A 286 -4.44 3.13 1.99
N LEU A 287 -4.18 2.06 1.23
CA LEU A 287 -5.22 1.39 0.42
C LEU A 287 -6.48 1.11 1.24
N CYS A 288 -6.36 0.61 2.47
CA CYS A 288 -7.50 0.32 3.34
C CYS A 288 -8.35 1.56 3.65
N VAL A 289 -7.75 2.76 3.65
CA VAL A 289 -8.47 4.03 3.82
C VAL A 289 -9.38 4.26 2.61
N MET A 290 -8.83 4.13 1.41
CA MET A 290 -9.60 4.33 0.19
C MET A 290 -10.64 3.22 -0.03
N GLU A 291 -10.30 1.98 0.34
CA GLU A 291 -11.24 0.86 0.35
C GLU A 291 -12.42 1.13 1.29
N ALA A 292 -12.18 1.62 2.50
CA ALA A 292 -13.25 2.00 3.44
C ALA A 292 -14.14 3.13 2.86
N LEU A 293 -13.52 4.17 2.29
CA LEU A 293 -14.25 5.26 1.65
C LEU A 293 -15.12 4.76 0.48
N ALA A 294 -14.66 3.80 -0.30
CA ALA A 294 -15.46 3.18 -1.37
C ALA A 294 -16.71 2.46 -0.85
N HIS A 295 -16.63 1.91 0.36
CA HIS A 295 -17.79 1.31 1.08
C HIS A 295 -18.65 2.35 1.81
N SER A 296 -18.43 3.65 1.61
CA SER A 296 -19.10 4.73 2.35
C SER A 296 -18.79 4.71 3.86
N VAL A 297 -17.69 4.12 4.26
CA VAL A 297 -17.19 4.10 5.64
C VAL A 297 -16.26 5.29 5.84
N PRO A 298 -16.60 6.25 6.71
CA PRO A 298 -15.73 7.38 6.99
C PRO A 298 -14.47 6.94 7.72
N VAL A 299 -13.45 7.79 7.73
CA VAL A 299 -12.15 7.41 8.29
C VAL A 299 -11.66 8.38 9.35
N LEU A 300 -10.91 7.87 10.32
CA LEU A 300 -10.12 8.66 11.25
C LEU A 300 -8.65 8.29 11.06
N VAL A 301 -7.85 9.24 10.59
CA VAL A 301 -6.45 8.98 10.27
C VAL A 301 -5.51 9.94 11.01
N SER A 302 -4.24 9.56 11.12
CA SER A 302 -3.21 10.48 11.61
C SER A 302 -2.78 11.48 10.53
N PRO A 303 -2.21 12.64 10.89
CA PRO A 303 -1.65 13.59 9.92
C PRO A 303 -0.49 13.00 9.10
N ASN A 304 0.08 11.87 9.54
CA ASN A 304 1.17 11.17 8.87
C ASN A 304 0.70 10.15 7.80
N VAL A 305 -0.59 10.09 7.54
CA VAL A 305 -1.17 9.42 6.36
C VAL A 305 -1.16 10.42 5.21
N ASN A 306 -0.49 10.12 4.11
CA ASN A 306 -0.30 11.08 3.01
C ASN A 306 -1.63 11.58 2.39
N LEU A 307 -2.72 10.83 2.53
CA LEU A 307 -4.07 11.23 2.11
C LEU A 307 -4.81 12.10 3.14
N ALA A 308 -4.23 12.40 4.31
CA ALA A 308 -4.92 13.11 5.39
C ALA A 308 -5.46 14.48 4.95
N THR A 309 -4.70 15.23 4.16
CA THR A 309 -5.11 16.54 3.62
C THR A 309 -6.33 16.42 2.71
N GLU A 310 -6.37 15.42 1.83
CA GLU A 310 -7.49 15.18 0.92
C GLU A 310 -8.74 14.73 1.67
N ILE A 311 -8.57 13.84 2.66
CA ILE A 311 -9.67 13.38 3.53
C ILE A 311 -10.31 14.58 4.23
N ALA A 312 -9.49 15.47 4.80
CA ALA A 312 -9.98 16.67 5.48
C ALA A 312 -10.67 17.64 4.50
N ALA A 313 -10.06 17.92 3.36
CA ALA A 313 -10.59 18.85 2.35
C ALA A 313 -11.93 18.40 1.75
N ASN A 314 -12.17 17.08 1.67
CA ASN A 314 -13.42 16.51 1.15
C ASN A 314 -14.42 16.12 2.25
N ASN A 315 -14.16 16.45 3.53
CA ASN A 315 -14.98 16.03 4.66
C ASN A 315 -15.27 14.52 4.71
N ALA A 316 -14.30 13.70 4.29
CA ALA A 316 -14.44 12.25 4.23
C ALA A 316 -14.08 11.53 5.54
N GLY A 317 -13.70 12.29 6.55
CA GLY A 317 -13.28 11.72 7.83
C GLY A 317 -12.73 12.75 8.82
N TRP A 318 -11.97 12.27 9.79
CA TRP A 318 -11.35 13.06 10.85
C TRP A 318 -9.83 12.87 10.87
N ILE A 319 -9.14 13.87 11.40
CA ILE A 319 -7.69 13.80 11.61
C ILE A 319 -7.41 13.89 13.10
N ALA A 320 -6.56 13.01 13.62
CA ALA A 320 -6.08 13.06 15.01
C ALA A 320 -4.60 12.73 15.11
N THR A 321 -3.88 13.41 15.98
CA THR A 321 -2.49 13.04 16.32
C THR A 321 -2.46 11.69 17.03
N ILE A 322 -1.30 11.00 16.96
CA ILE A 322 -1.09 9.69 17.57
C ILE A 322 -0.78 9.89 19.07
N ASP A 323 -1.77 10.35 19.77
CA ASP A 323 -1.78 10.59 21.22
C ASP A 323 -3.08 10.00 21.78
N LYS A 324 -3.03 9.40 22.97
CA LYS A 324 -4.17 8.72 23.59
C LYS A 324 -5.37 9.63 23.73
N ASP A 325 -5.17 10.82 24.29
CA ASP A 325 -6.27 11.73 24.63
C ASP A 325 -6.84 12.39 23.36
N ALA A 326 -5.97 12.74 22.40
CA ALA A 326 -6.38 13.26 21.11
C ALA A 326 -7.20 12.24 20.30
N LEU A 327 -6.77 10.98 20.27
CA LEU A 327 -7.51 9.88 19.62
C LEU A 327 -8.83 9.61 20.35
N ALA A 328 -8.83 9.51 21.67
CA ALA A 328 -10.05 9.28 22.45
C ALA A 328 -11.07 10.39 22.24
N LYS A 329 -10.64 11.67 22.30
CA LYS A 329 -11.51 12.83 22.03
C LYS A 329 -12.12 12.75 20.63
N ARG A 330 -11.31 12.46 19.60
CA ARG A 330 -11.79 12.44 18.22
C ARG A 330 -12.67 11.22 17.93
N LEU A 331 -12.37 10.07 18.55
CA LEU A 331 -13.25 8.91 18.52
C LEU A 331 -14.60 9.22 19.15
N ALA A 332 -14.62 9.78 20.37
CA ALA A 332 -15.86 10.14 21.05
C ALA A 332 -16.70 11.12 20.21
N GLU A 333 -16.07 12.12 19.60
CA GLU A 333 -16.74 13.07 18.70
C GLU A 333 -17.38 12.35 17.50
N ALA A 334 -16.63 11.47 16.82
CA ALA A 334 -17.13 10.75 15.66
C ALA A 334 -18.26 9.76 16.02
N LEU A 335 -18.13 9.02 17.13
CA LEU A 335 -19.04 7.96 17.51
C LEU A 335 -20.36 8.44 18.15
N ARG A 336 -20.45 9.71 18.55
CA ARG A 336 -21.69 10.30 19.09
C ARG A 336 -22.71 10.66 18.01
N ASP A 337 -22.25 10.93 16.80
CA ASP A 337 -23.08 11.48 15.72
C ASP A 337 -23.11 10.53 14.52
N GLU A 338 -24.12 9.65 14.49
CA GLU A 338 -24.32 8.69 13.40
C GLU A 338 -24.68 9.38 12.07
N GLU A 339 -25.33 10.56 12.12
CA GLU A 339 -25.66 11.32 10.92
C GLU A 339 -24.38 11.89 10.29
N GLU A 340 -23.46 12.42 11.11
CA GLU A 340 -22.17 12.91 10.63
C GLU A 340 -21.26 11.78 10.13
N LEU A 341 -21.28 10.58 10.79
CA LEU A 341 -20.62 9.38 10.22
C LEU A 341 -21.13 9.06 8.82
N SER A 342 -22.43 8.98 8.67
CA SER A 342 -23.07 8.68 7.37
C SER A 342 -22.77 9.77 6.32
N LYS A 343 -22.81 11.03 6.68
CA LYS A 343 -22.52 12.16 5.80
C LYS A 343 -21.08 12.12 5.30
N ARG A 344 -20.11 11.89 6.21
CA ARG A 344 -18.69 11.77 5.85
C ARG A 344 -18.41 10.51 5.05
N GLY A 345 -19.11 9.42 5.31
CA GLY A 345 -19.05 8.21 4.51
C GLY A 345 -19.47 8.44 3.06
N ARG A 346 -20.58 9.16 2.83
CA ARG A 346 -21.03 9.54 1.48
C ARG A 346 -20.02 10.45 0.77
N ALA A 347 -19.46 11.43 1.47
CA ALA A 347 -18.42 12.30 0.93
C ALA A 347 -17.15 11.49 0.59
N GLY A 348 -16.79 10.54 1.45
CA GLY A 348 -15.69 9.60 1.22
C GLY A 348 -15.88 8.75 -0.03
N LYS A 349 -17.09 8.23 -0.26
CA LYS A 349 -17.40 7.48 -1.47
C LYS A 349 -17.21 8.33 -2.74
N GLN A 350 -17.63 9.59 -2.71
CA GLN A 350 -17.39 10.50 -3.84
C GLN A 350 -15.89 10.75 -4.06
N LEU A 351 -15.13 10.91 -2.98
CA LEU A 351 -13.67 11.05 -3.06
C LEU A 351 -13.03 9.80 -3.68
N SER A 352 -13.43 8.60 -3.24
CA SER A 352 -12.85 7.33 -3.69
C SER A 352 -13.02 7.08 -5.20
N GLN A 353 -14.07 7.60 -5.83
CA GLN A 353 -14.33 7.47 -7.26
C GLN A 353 -13.23 8.08 -8.15
N LYS A 354 -12.42 9.01 -7.62
CA LYS A 354 -11.28 9.58 -8.34
C LYS A 354 -10.11 8.58 -8.47
N TYR A 355 -10.10 7.54 -7.64
CA TYR A 355 -9.03 6.57 -7.50
C TYR A 355 -9.42 5.23 -8.13
N SER A 356 -9.55 5.21 -9.45
CA SER A 356 -9.82 3.96 -10.18
C SER A 356 -8.53 3.40 -10.80
N TRP A 357 -8.48 2.07 -10.96
CA TRP A 357 -7.39 1.43 -11.67
C TRP A 357 -7.30 1.84 -13.14
N GLU A 358 -8.43 2.20 -13.76
CA GLU A 358 -8.50 2.71 -15.12
C GLU A 358 -7.77 4.06 -15.25
N ASN A 359 -7.99 4.98 -14.29
CA ASN A 359 -7.29 6.26 -14.26
C ASN A 359 -5.78 6.04 -14.03
N THR A 360 -5.43 5.21 -13.05
CA THR A 360 -4.01 4.85 -12.79
C THR A 360 -3.33 4.28 -14.03
N ALA A 361 -4.00 3.38 -14.75
CA ALA A 361 -3.43 2.74 -15.95
C ALA A 361 -3.27 3.73 -17.10
N ARG A 362 -4.24 4.63 -17.31
CA ARG A 362 -4.17 5.68 -18.33
C ARG A 362 -3.01 6.63 -18.07
N ASP A 363 -2.87 7.09 -16.83
CA ASP A 363 -1.78 8.00 -16.43
C ASP A 363 -0.40 7.32 -16.57
N LEU A 364 -0.29 6.03 -16.20
CA LEU A 364 0.92 5.25 -16.41
C LEU A 364 1.23 5.02 -17.89
N ALA A 365 0.22 4.72 -18.71
CA ALA A 365 0.37 4.55 -20.16
C ALA A 365 0.88 5.83 -20.81
N GLN A 366 0.34 6.98 -20.40
CA GLN A 366 0.81 8.28 -20.85
C GLN A 366 2.26 8.52 -20.43
N LEU A 367 2.62 8.31 -19.17
CA LEU A 367 3.99 8.43 -18.67
C LEU A 367 4.97 7.55 -19.48
N TYR A 368 4.60 6.30 -19.74
CA TYR A 368 5.46 5.38 -20.52
C TYR A 368 5.64 5.88 -21.96
N SER A 369 4.59 6.39 -22.56
CA SER A 369 4.66 6.94 -23.92
C SER A 369 5.58 8.18 -24.00
N GLU A 370 5.46 9.10 -23.01
CA GLU A 370 6.34 10.27 -22.90
C GLU A 370 7.82 9.87 -22.79
N ILE A 371 8.13 8.87 -21.94
CA ILE A 371 9.49 8.36 -21.74
C ILE A 371 10.05 7.76 -23.02
N LEU A 372 9.26 6.98 -23.77
CA LEU A 372 9.73 6.34 -25.00
C LEU A 372 10.00 7.34 -26.12
N VAL A 373 9.17 8.37 -26.26
CA VAL A 373 9.39 9.47 -27.23
C VAL A 373 10.71 10.18 -26.90
N GLN A 374 10.91 10.59 -25.64
CA GLN A 374 12.16 11.25 -25.22
C GLN A 374 13.38 10.37 -25.47
N SER A 375 13.30 9.07 -25.16
CA SER A 375 14.41 8.13 -25.38
C SER A 375 14.78 7.93 -26.84
N SER A 376 13.82 8.06 -27.76
CA SER A 376 14.07 7.96 -29.21
C SER A 376 14.76 9.21 -29.76
N GLU A 377 14.47 10.39 -29.21
CA GLU A 377 15.10 11.67 -29.63
C GLU A 377 16.58 11.78 -29.20
N PHE A 378 16.97 11.13 -28.09
CA PHE A 378 18.37 11.12 -27.63
C PHE A 378 19.25 10.07 -28.31
N ASN A 379 18.67 9.12 -29.06
CA ASN A 379 19.38 8.07 -29.78
C ASN A 379 19.56 8.37 -31.29
N LEU A 380 19.12 9.56 -31.76
CA LEU A 380 19.39 10.15 -33.06
C LEU A 380 20.50 11.20 -32.97
#